data_d13d6257f5e66bba87f80a606101dff8
#
_entry.id   d13d6257f5e66bba87f80a606101dff8
#
_cell.length_a   1.000
_cell.length_b   1.000
_cell.length_c   1.000
_cell.angle_alpha   90.00
_cell.angle_beta   90.00
_cell.angle_gamma   90.00
#
_symmetry.space_group_name_H-M   'P 1'
#
loop_
_entity.id
_entity.type
_entity.pdbx_description
1 polymer ?
#
loop_
_entity_poly.entity_id
_entity_poly.type
_entity_poly.pdbx_seq_one_letter_code
_entity_poly.pdbx_strand_id
1 'polypeptide(L)'
;MCKISKARKIDETWEKLNKKYNIVKTINSIGYYKISADEIKEFQEPRLAVKFDHADDRPKLFMEHGLSILPITRGDYYISRIKAYHNFESISSDITYLTPPEHIKSLDVTSINSESKALNMAYISGILADFLEDENLLPTVSGRMSSESFAFYANVVGEAVTDEDSAVTVENSQIEIDAAYEGVKSLALMEAKRDLTDNFLIRQLYYPFRTWHQKMAKKPVRPVFLIYSNSIFYLYEYRFNDLQHYNSLELVKHKRYCLEDTHISVEDVQKILKKLRFNKEPKIQFPQANSFERVINICELLYINDVEKNFITEEYSFDVRQSSYYLDAARYLGLVEKSLDLDGHDCYTLTQLGKSLFSMSYKQRQLKLIETILSYKSFYLTYEAYRNNNEMPSKAEIVSYIRQAGVVDPKTGLPYSDSTNKRRASTVSAWVRWIINTINN
;
A
#
# COMPACT_ATOMS: atom_id res chain seq x y z
N MET A 1 6.21 13.63 17.43
CA MET A 1 6.93 14.45 16.44
C MET A 1 6.45 14.07 15.07
N CYS A 2 5.86 15.00 14.32
CA CYS A 2 5.33 14.75 12.98
C CYS A 2 6.50 14.64 11.99
N LYS A 3 6.58 13.54 11.18
CA LYS A 3 7.76 13.22 10.36
C LYS A 3 7.73 13.80 8.93
N ILE A 4 7.11 14.96 8.69
CA ILE A 4 7.00 15.55 7.33
C ILE A 4 8.35 16.09 6.80
N SER A 5 9.34 16.35 7.66
CA SER A 5 10.65 16.85 7.23
C SER A 5 11.51 15.79 6.49
N LYS A 6 11.20 14.49 6.59
CA LYS A 6 12.02 13.42 5.99
C LYS A 6 12.00 13.39 4.45
N ALA A 7 10.87 13.67 3.81
CA ALA A 7 10.77 13.64 2.35
C ALA A 7 11.65 14.72 1.69
N ARG A 8 11.67 15.94 2.25
CA ARG A 8 12.57 17.01 1.79
C ARG A 8 14.05 16.70 2.05
N LYS A 9 14.36 16.08 3.18
CA LYS A 9 15.73 15.70 3.52
C LYS A 9 16.29 14.66 2.56
N ILE A 10 15.49 13.68 2.13
CA ILE A 10 15.91 12.66 1.17
C ILE A 10 16.19 13.24 -0.21
N ASP A 11 15.35 14.17 -0.70
CA ASP A 11 15.58 14.86 -1.97
C ASP A 11 16.89 15.66 -1.93
N GLU A 12 17.09 16.45 -0.87
CA GLU A 12 18.33 17.21 -0.68
C GLU A 12 19.57 16.31 -0.59
N THR A 13 19.44 15.18 0.07
CA THR A 13 20.53 14.19 0.20
C THR A 13 20.95 13.68 -1.17
N TRP A 14 20.01 13.22 -2.01
CA TRP A 14 20.33 12.68 -3.31
C TRP A 14 20.77 13.74 -4.31
N GLU A 15 20.31 14.99 -4.19
CA GLU A 15 20.85 16.12 -4.96
C GLU A 15 22.32 16.40 -4.62
N LYS A 16 22.68 16.39 -3.32
CA LYS A 16 24.07 16.58 -2.87
C LYS A 16 24.96 15.42 -3.32
N LEU A 17 24.49 14.17 -3.21
CA LEU A 17 25.20 13.00 -3.69
C LEU A 17 25.45 13.08 -5.20
N ASN A 18 24.40 13.40 -5.97
CA ASN A 18 24.52 13.56 -7.42
C ASN A 18 25.52 14.64 -7.81
N LYS A 19 25.49 15.79 -7.12
CA LYS A 19 26.43 16.89 -7.38
C LYS A 19 27.88 16.50 -7.06
N LYS A 20 28.11 15.73 -6.00
CA LYS A 20 29.45 15.31 -5.59
C LYS A 20 30.01 14.21 -6.49
N TYR A 21 29.20 13.20 -6.79
CA TYR A 21 29.65 11.96 -7.44
C TYR A 21 29.25 11.86 -8.93
N ASN A 22 28.58 12.87 -9.50
CA ASN A 22 28.11 12.88 -10.90
C ASN A 22 27.28 11.65 -11.29
N ILE A 23 26.42 11.16 -10.39
CA ILE A 23 25.68 9.90 -10.51
C ILE A 23 24.89 9.84 -11.84
N VAL A 24 24.02 10.81 -12.10
CA VAL A 24 23.18 10.85 -13.31
C VAL A 24 24.03 10.92 -14.58
N LYS A 25 25.12 11.73 -14.56
CA LYS A 25 26.02 11.84 -15.70
C LYS A 25 26.70 10.51 -16.02
N THR A 26 27.14 9.80 -15.00
CA THR A 26 27.77 8.47 -15.13
C THR A 26 26.77 7.45 -15.67
N ILE A 27 25.53 7.41 -15.13
CA ILE A 27 24.48 6.52 -15.61
C ILE A 27 24.14 6.79 -17.09
N ASN A 28 24.11 8.07 -17.51
CA ASN A 28 23.88 8.42 -18.90
C ASN A 28 25.01 7.93 -19.85
N SER A 29 26.22 7.73 -19.32
CA SER A 29 27.38 7.30 -20.09
C SER A 29 27.53 5.79 -20.15
N ILE A 30 27.37 5.08 -19.01
CA ILE A 30 27.67 3.65 -18.89
C ILE A 30 26.47 2.81 -18.39
N GLY A 31 25.28 3.41 -18.21
CA GLY A 31 24.05 2.70 -17.85
C GLY A 31 23.82 2.52 -16.35
N TYR A 32 24.83 2.60 -15.51
CA TYR A 32 24.70 2.39 -14.07
C TYR A 32 25.71 3.20 -13.23
N TYR A 33 25.45 3.25 -11.92
CA TYR A 33 26.38 3.76 -10.92
C TYR A 33 26.38 2.83 -9.69
N LYS A 34 27.57 2.54 -9.16
CA LYS A 34 27.70 1.84 -7.87
C LYS A 34 28.07 2.86 -6.80
N ILE A 35 27.34 2.85 -5.68
CA ILE A 35 27.56 3.74 -4.54
C ILE A 35 27.69 2.92 -3.27
N SER A 36 28.65 3.27 -2.41
CA SER A 36 28.84 2.63 -1.13
C SER A 36 27.98 3.26 -0.02
N ALA A 37 27.72 2.50 1.02
CA ALA A 37 27.09 3.00 2.24
C ALA A 37 27.87 4.15 2.88
N ASP A 38 29.21 4.11 2.83
CA ASP A 38 30.06 5.16 3.38
C ASP A 38 29.91 6.47 2.62
N GLU A 39 29.82 6.44 1.30
CA GLU A 39 29.54 7.63 0.49
C GLU A 39 28.15 8.23 0.80
N ILE A 40 27.13 7.39 0.98
CA ILE A 40 25.80 7.85 1.36
C ILE A 40 25.81 8.45 2.76
N LYS A 41 26.54 7.84 3.71
CA LYS A 41 26.62 8.24 5.10
C LYS A 41 27.19 9.66 5.30
N GLU A 42 27.93 10.18 4.35
CA GLU A 42 28.39 11.57 4.40
C GLU A 42 27.23 12.59 4.48
N PHE A 43 26.05 12.24 4.01
CA PHE A 43 24.90 13.14 3.96
C PHE A 43 23.72 12.63 4.77
N GLN A 44 23.52 11.31 4.85
CA GLN A 44 22.42 10.71 5.60
C GLN A 44 22.72 9.25 5.94
N GLU A 45 22.11 8.73 7.01
CA GLU A 45 22.17 7.30 7.35
C GLU A 45 21.70 6.44 6.15
N PRO A 46 22.54 5.52 5.64
CA PRO A 46 22.26 4.76 4.42
C PRO A 46 20.92 4.05 4.45
N ARG A 47 20.58 3.38 5.56
CA ARG A 47 19.29 2.67 5.73
C ARG A 47 18.09 3.59 5.46
N LEU A 48 18.18 4.86 5.82
CA LEU A 48 17.12 5.84 5.61
C LEU A 48 17.16 6.46 4.21
N ALA A 49 18.33 6.45 3.58
CA ALA A 49 18.54 7.07 2.28
C ALA A 49 18.17 6.16 1.10
N VAL A 50 18.09 4.82 1.30
CA VAL A 50 17.89 3.84 0.22
C VAL A 50 16.61 3.00 0.35
N LYS A 51 15.80 3.23 1.40
CA LYS A 51 14.56 2.48 1.62
C LYS A 51 13.43 3.11 0.81
N PHE A 52 13.17 2.57 -0.37
CA PHE A 52 12.09 2.95 -1.28
C PHE A 52 11.26 1.70 -1.59
N ASP A 53 10.36 1.35 -0.68
CA ASP A 53 9.54 0.13 -0.80
C ASP A 53 8.48 0.27 -1.91
N HIS A 54 8.13 1.52 -2.27
CA HIS A 54 7.18 1.85 -3.34
C HIS A 54 7.79 2.82 -4.35
N ALA A 55 7.30 2.80 -5.59
CA ALA A 55 7.84 3.62 -6.67
C ALA A 55 7.83 5.12 -6.37
N ASP A 56 6.82 5.59 -5.64
CA ASP A 56 6.65 7.01 -5.32
C ASP A 56 7.44 7.46 -4.08
N ASP A 57 8.01 6.52 -3.30
CA ASP A 57 8.93 6.83 -2.19
C ASP A 57 10.29 7.33 -2.69
N ARG A 58 10.58 7.13 -3.98
CA ARG A 58 11.85 7.53 -4.57
C ARG A 58 12.06 9.04 -4.51
N PRO A 59 13.30 9.51 -4.29
CA PRO A 59 13.65 10.92 -4.36
C PRO A 59 13.28 11.52 -5.71
N LYS A 60 13.03 12.83 -5.74
CA LYS A 60 12.69 13.56 -6.96
C LYS A 60 13.69 13.31 -8.08
N LEU A 61 14.99 13.33 -7.78
CA LEU A 61 16.07 13.00 -8.72
C LEU A 61 15.86 11.63 -9.40
N PHE A 62 15.48 10.61 -8.61
CA PHE A 62 15.25 9.27 -9.11
C PHE A 62 14.02 9.19 -10.00
N MET A 63 12.94 9.87 -9.62
CA MET A 63 11.71 9.92 -10.41
C MET A 63 11.92 10.63 -11.75
N GLU A 64 12.61 11.78 -11.75
CA GLU A 64 12.88 12.59 -12.95
C GLU A 64 13.77 11.85 -13.96
N HIS A 65 14.68 11.01 -13.50
CA HIS A 65 15.62 10.27 -14.35
C HIS A 65 15.29 8.78 -14.54
N GLY A 66 14.13 8.32 -14.00
CA GLY A 66 13.71 6.92 -14.10
C GLY A 66 14.61 5.94 -13.35
N LEU A 67 15.29 6.40 -12.29
CA LEU A 67 16.28 5.60 -11.55
C LEU A 67 15.62 4.73 -10.47
N SER A 68 16.31 3.62 -10.19
CA SER A 68 16.06 2.74 -9.05
C SER A 68 17.37 2.36 -8.40
N ILE A 69 17.33 1.93 -7.13
CA ILE A 69 18.50 1.51 -6.37
C ILE A 69 18.27 0.12 -5.80
N LEU A 70 19.24 -0.76 -5.94
CA LEU A 70 19.21 -2.12 -5.39
C LEU A 70 20.49 -2.39 -4.60
N PRO A 71 20.42 -3.00 -3.41
CA PRO A 71 21.61 -3.43 -2.69
C PRO A 71 22.26 -4.63 -3.43
N ILE A 72 23.56 -4.56 -3.64
CA ILE A 72 24.34 -5.62 -4.28
C ILE A 72 25.28 -6.34 -3.31
N THR A 73 25.67 -5.65 -2.23
CA THR A 73 26.37 -6.24 -1.08
C THR A 73 25.74 -5.71 0.22
N ARG A 74 26.34 -6.00 1.38
CA ARG A 74 25.93 -5.37 2.66
C ARG A 74 26.24 -3.87 2.72
N GLY A 75 27.16 -3.38 1.91
CA GLY A 75 27.62 -2.00 1.93
C GLY A 75 27.56 -1.27 0.60
N ASP A 76 27.15 -1.95 -0.50
CA ASP A 76 27.13 -1.35 -1.82
C ASP A 76 25.78 -1.46 -2.48
N TYR A 77 25.47 -0.43 -3.26
CA TYR A 77 24.21 -0.31 -3.98
C TYR A 77 24.48 -0.07 -5.48
N TYR A 78 23.56 -0.58 -6.29
CA TYR A 78 23.54 -0.42 -7.74
C TYR A 78 22.40 0.50 -8.13
N ILE A 79 22.69 1.61 -8.81
CA ILE A 79 21.73 2.59 -9.31
C ILE A 79 21.68 2.52 -10.81
N SER A 80 20.49 2.34 -11.38
CA SER A 80 20.28 2.27 -12.83
C SER A 80 18.81 2.54 -13.15
N ARG A 81 18.46 2.57 -14.45
CA ARG A 81 17.06 2.69 -14.91
C ARG A 81 16.28 1.38 -14.87
N ILE A 82 16.59 0.49 -13.93
CA ILE A 82 15.87 -0.79 -13.75
C ILE A 82 14.41 -0.54 -13.44
N LYS A 83 13.51 -1.30 -14.06
CA LYS A 83 12.10 -1.42 -13.69
C LYS A 83 11.98 -2.23 -12.40
N ALA A 84 12.26 -1.60 -11.25
CA ALA A 84 12.40 -2.29 -9.96
C ALA A 84 11.06 -2.60 -9.28
N TYR A 85 9.96 -2.01 -9.73
CA TYR A 85 8.65 -2.10 -9.07
C TYR A 85 7.63 -2.84 -9.93
N HIS A 86 6.72 -3.53 -9.26
CA HIS A 86 5.58 -4.22 -9.84
C HIS A 86 4.29 -3.64 -9.28
N ASN A 87 3.30 -3.41 -10.15
CA ASN A 87 1.98 -2.95 -9.71
C ASN A 87 1.16 -4.14 -9.23
N PHE A 88 0.44 -3.96 -8.10
CA PHE A 88 -0.52 -4.96 -7.69
C PHE A 88 -1.66 -5.06 -8.71
N GLU A 89 -2.09 -6.28 -8.99
CA GLU A 89 -3.25 -6.56 -9.82
C GLU A 89 -4.54 -6.22 -9.06
N SER A 90 -5.54 -5.75 -9.80
CA SER A 90 -6.86 -5.49 -9.21
C SER A 90 -7.51 -6.79 -8.76
N ILE A 91 -7.87 -6.89 -7.49
CA ILE A 91 -8.59 -8.03 -6.93
C ILE A 91 -10.09 -7.78 -7.06
N SER A 92 -10.78 -8.71 -7.72
CA SER A 92 -12.26 -8.77 -7.82
C SER A 92 -12.84 -9.99 -7.11
N SER A 93 -12.03 -10.73 -6.33
CA SER A 93 -12.47 -11.94 -5.63
C SER A 93 -13.37 -11.60 -4.44
N ASP A 94 -14.32 -12.46 -4.14
CA ASP A 94 -15.10 -12.42 -2.91
C ASP A 94 -14.21 -12.55 -1.68
N ILE A 95 -14.70 -12.07 -0.53
CA ILE A 95 -14.00 -12.21 0.74
C ILE A 95 -14.36 -13.57 1.34
N THR A 96 -13.36 -14.42 1.57
CA THR A 96 -13.53 -15.68 2.27
C THR A 96 -13.53 -15.43 3.78
N TYR A 97 -14.59 -15.87 4.45
CA TYR A 97 -14.68 -15.79 5.90
C TYR A 97 -14.10 -17.05 6.55
N LEU A 98 -13.22 -16.88 7.55
CA LEU A 98 -12.70 -17.95 8.38
C LEU A 98 -12.82 -17.55 9.87
N THR A 99 -13.10 -18.54 10.71
CA THR A 99 -13.18 -18.32 12.16
C THR A 99 -11.87 -18.75 12.82
N PRO A 100 -11.20 -17.85 13.56
CA PRO A 100 -10.00 -18.22 14.31
C PRO A 100 -10.35 -19.19 15.46
N PRO A 101 -9.40 -20.05 15.90
CA PRO A 101 -9.61 -20.98 16.99
C PRO A 101 -9.96 -20.26 18.30
N GLU A 102 -11.07 -20.63 18.94
CA GLU A 102 -11.60 -19.95 20.13
C GLU A 102 -10.66 -20.00 21.35
N HIS A 103 -9.82 -21.01 21.45
CA HIS A 103 -8.89 -21.17 22.58
C HIS A 103 -7.69 -20.22 22.53
N ILE A 104 -7.41 -19.58 21.38
CA ILE A 104 -6.34 -18.59 21.24
C ILE A 104 -6.82 -17.27 21.79
N LYS A 105 -6.23 -16.81 22.88
CA LYS A 105 -6.54 -15.54 23.55
C LYS A 105 -5.39 -14.54 23.53
N SER A 106 -4.21 -14.94 23.11
CA SER A 106 -3.03 -14.08 23.00
C SER A 106 -3.02 -13.19 21.75
N LEU A 107 -3.86 -13.50 20.76
CA LEU A 107 -4.05 -12.73 19.53
C LEU A 107 -5.52 -12.26 19.47
N ASP A 108 -5.70 -10.96 19.43
CA ASP A 108 -7.00 -10.32 19.29
C ASP A 108 -7.22 -9.91 17.83
N VAL A 109 -8.26 -10.45 17.20
CA VAL A 109 -8.64 -10.14 15.81
C VAL A 109 -8.95 -8.66 15.59
N THR A 110 -9.34 -7.94 16.64
CA THR A 110 -9.64 -6.50 16.58
C THR A 110 -8.41 -5.62 16.75
N SER A 111 -7.26 -6.22 17.11
CA SER A 111 -6.02 -5.50 17.45
C SER A 111 -4.79 -6.03 16.68
N ILE A 112 -4.96 -6.28 15.37
CA ILE A 112 -3.86 -6.66 14.49
C ILE A 112 -3.15 -5.39 14.04
N ASN A 113 -2.15 -4.93 14.80
CA ASN A 113 -1.49 -3.65 14.62
C ASN A 113 -0.04 -3.75 14.08
N SER A 114 0.44 -4.94 13.74
CA SER A 114 1.76 -5.16 13.13
C SER A 114 1.72 -6.24 12.06
N GLU A 115 2.72 -6.23 11.16
CA GLU A 115 2.91 -7.24 10.11
C GLU A 115 3.07 -8.64 10.72
N SER A 116 3.86 -8.75 11.78
CA SER A 116 4.05 -10.00 12.50
C SER A 116 2.76 -10.54 13.12
N LYS A 117 1.90 -9.69 13.71
CA LYS A 117 0.59 -10.13 14.20
C LYS A 117 -0.33 -10.57 13.06
N ALA A 118 -0.30 -9.88 11.92
CA ALA A 118 -1.09 -10.27 10.74
C ALA A 118 -0.67 -11.65 10.23
N LEU A 119 0.64 -11.92 10.10
CA LEU A 119 1.18 -13.22 9.71
C LEU A 119 0.79 -14.33 10.69
N ASN A 120 0.96 -14.10 12.00
CA ASN A 120 0.59 -15.07 13.03
C ASN A 120 -0.92 -15.35 13.01
N MET A 121 -1.74 -14.33 12.85
CA MET A 121 -3.19 -14.50 12.76
C MET A 121 -3.58 -15.25 11.49
N ALA A 122 -2.99 -14.93 10.33
CA ALA A 122 -3.24 -15.64 9.08
C ALA A 122 -2.86 -17.13 9.17
N TYR A 123 -1.78 -17.44 9.87
CA TYR A 123 -1.36 -18.84 10.11
C TYR A 123 -2.36 -19.56 11.03
N ILE A 124 -2.63 -19.00 12.20
CA ILE A 124 -3.44 -19.66 13.24
C ILE A 124 -4.91 -19.81 12.82
N SER A 125 -5.45 -18.86 12.05
CA SER A 125 -6.84 -18.93 11.56
C SER A 125 -7.05 -19.86 10.37
N GLY A 126 -5.99 -20.49 9.84
CA GLY A 126 -6.08 -21.38 8.68
C GLY A 126 -6.08 -20.64 7.33
N ILE A 127 -5.95 -19.33 7.30
CA ILE A 127 -5.87 -18.54 6.05
C ILE A 127 -4.72 -19.03 5.17
N LEU A 128 -3.54 -19.23 5.75
CA LEU A 128 -2.39 -19.70 4.97
C LEU A 128 -2.57 -21.13 4.49
N ALA A 129 -3.18 -22.02 5.28
CA ALA A 129 -3.46 -23.40 4.88
C ALA A 129 -4.43 -23.44 3.68
N ASP A 130 -5.51 -22.67 3.74
CA ASP A 130 -6.47 -22.54 2.62
C ASP A 130 -5.81 -21.92 1.38
N PHE A 131 -5.08 -20.80 1.57
CA PHE A 131 -4.44 -20.12 0.44
C PHE A 131 -3.36 -20.97 -0.23
N LEU A 132 -2.52 -21.64 0.54
CA LEU A 132 -1.42 -22.46 0.03
C LEU A 132 -1.85 -23.88 -0.34
N GLU A 133 -3.08 -24.29 0.02
CA GLU A 133 -3.62 -25.63 -0.22
C GLU A 133 -2.74 -26.73 0.42
N ASP A 134 -2.24 -26.43 1.62
CA ASP A 134 -1.42 -27.34 2.42
C ASP A 134 -1.75 -27.15 3.90
N GLU A 135 -2.33 -28.19 4.52
CA GLU A 135 -2.78 -28.16 5.92
C GLU A 135 -1.65 -28.36 6.92
N ASN A 136 -0.48 -28.85 6.47
CA ASN A 136 0.64 -29.19 7.34
C ASN A 136 1.75 -28.12 7.32
N LEU A 137 1.37 -26.86 7.31
CA LEU A 137 2.30 -25.75 7.33
C LEU A 137 2.95 -25.58 8.71
N LEU A 138 4.27 -25.41 8.75
CA LEU A 138 5.01 -25.08 9.95
C LEU A 138 5.86 -23.83 9.72
N PRO A 139 5.93 -22.90 10.67
CA PRO A 139 6.82 -21.76 10.59
C PRO A 139 8.28 -22.24 10.72
N THR A 140 9.15 -21.85 9.79
CA THR A 140 10.52 -22.38 9.74
C THR A 140 11.57 -21.27 9.72
N VAL A 141 11.38 -20.22 8.92
CA VAL A 141 12.40 -19.20 8.72
C VAL A 141 11.80 -17.81 8.89
N SER A 142 12.54 -16.93 9.57
CA SER A 142 12.23 -15.51 9.66
C SER A 142 13.47 -14.70 10.00
N GLY A 143 13.43 -13.39 9.76
CA GLY A 143 14.46 -12.44 10.14
C GLY A 143 15.51 -12.18 9.05
N ARG A 144 16.61 -11.57 9.47
CA ARG A 144 17.67 -11.09 8.58
C ARG A 144 18.71 -12.16 8.33
N MET A 145 19.12 -12.29 7.08
CA MET A 145 20.14 -13.25 6.65
C MET A 145 20.92 -12.75 5.43
N SER A 146 21.94 -13.51 5.02
CA SER A 146 22.68 -13.26 3.78
C SER A 146 21.90 -13.78 2.58
N SER A 147 21.93 -13.03 1.47
CA SER A 147 21.38 -13.44 0.18
C SER A 147 22.19 -14.55 -0.52
N GLU A 148 23.40 -14.85 -0.01
CA GLU A 148 24.42 -15.58 -0.78
C GLU A 148 24.77 -14.86 -2.08
N SER A 149 25.21 -15.59 -3.13
CA SER A 149 25.65 -14.97 -4.38
C SER A 149 24.79 -15.44 -5.54
N PHE A 150 24.30 -14.48 -6.33
CA PHE A 150 23.58 -14.74 -7.58
C PHE A 150 23.70 -13.54 -8.53
N ALA A 151 23.46 -13.76 -9.82
CA ALA A 151 23.34 -12.71 -10.81
C ALA A 151 21.96 -12.74 -11.48
N PHE A 152 21.53 -11.60 -12.02
CA PHE A 152 20.27 -11.47 -12.73
C PHE A 152 20.29 -10.34 -13.76
N TYR A 153 19.40 -10.44 -14.73
CA TYR A 153 19.09 -9.39 -15.71
C TYR A 153 17.81 -8.68 -15.31
N ALA A 154 17.69 -7.40 -15.65
CA ALA A 154 16.49 -6.62 -15.37
C ALA A 154 16.10 -5.72 -16.55
N ASN A 155 14.80 -5.53 -16.77
CA ASN A 155 14.30 -4.58 -17.76
C ASN A 155 14.69 -3.15 -17.39
N VAL A 156 15.10 -2.38 -18.39
CA VAL A 156 15.48 -0.97 -18.25
C VAL A 156 14.36 -0.08 -18.80
N VAL A 157 14.14 1.07 -18.18
CA VAL A 157 13.15 2.05 -18.64
C VAL A 157 13.65 2.68 -19.97
N GLY A 158 12.85 2.57 -21.04
CA GLY A 158 13.12 3.21 -22.33
C GLY A 158 13.88 2.38 -23.35
N GLU A 159 14.39 1.19 -23.00
CA GLU A 159 15.13 0.31 -23.92
C GLU A 159 14.58 -1.12 -23.89
N ALA A 160 14.63 -1.79 -25.03
CA ALA A 160 14.48 -3.25 -25.05
C ALA A 160 15.72 -3.86 -24.39
N VAL A 161 15.52 -4.85 -23.53
CA VAL A 161 16.64 -5.55 -22.89
C VAL A 161 17.52 -6.16 -24.00
N THR A 162 18.71 -5.68 -24.11
CA THR A 162 19.74 -6.31 -24.92
C THR A 162 20.87 -6.74 -24.01
N ASP A 163 21.00 -8.06 -23.89
CA ASP A 163 22.19 -8.83 -23.68
C ASP A 163 22.97 -8.84 -22.33
N GLU A 164 23.73 -9.92 -22.22
CA GLU A 164 24.54 -10.47 -21.15
C GLU A 164 25.48 -9.48 -20.42
N ASP A 165 25.74 -8.29 -20.99
CA ASP A 165 26.68 -7.30 -20.46
C ASP A 165 26.10 -6.44 -19.30
N SER A 166 24.81 -6.57 -18.99
CA SER A 166 24.12 -5.76 -17.96
C SER A 166 23.65 -6.56 -16.74
N ALA A 167 24.21 -7.73 -16.50
CA ALA A 167 23.88 -8.54 -15.34
C ALA A 167 24.24 -7.83 -14.02
N VAL A 168 23.27 -7.74 -13.13
CA VAL A 168 23.48 -7.26 -11.75
C VAL A 168 23.92 -8.44 -10.89
N THR A 169 25.14 -8.37 -10.35
CA THR A 169 25.65 -9.38 -9.43
C THR A 169 25.41 -8.96 -8.00
N VAL A 170 24.83 -9.86 -7.23
CA VAL A 170 24.56 -9.70 -5.78
C VAL A 170 25.45 -10.67 -5.02
N GLU A 171 26.16 -10.16 -4.00
CA GLU A 171 27.09 -10.95 -3.17
C GLU A 171 26.84 -10.66 -1.68
N ASN A 172 26.28 -11.62 -0.97
CA ASN A 172 26.08 -11.53 0.47
C ASN A 172 25.32 -10.27 0.93
N SER A 173 24.41 -9.77 0.09
CA SER A 173 23.52 -8.68 0.46
C SER A 173 22.61 -9.10 1.63
N GLN A 174 22.22 -8.15 2.45
CA GLN A 174 21.23 -8.41 3.51
C GLN A 174 19.84 -8.58 2.90
N ILE A 175 19.19 -9.69 3.22
CA ILE A 175 17.76 -9.92 2.97
C ILE A 175 17.02 -10.04 4.29
N GLU A 176 15.74 -9.77 4.27
CA GLU A 176 14.82 -9.96 5.39
C GLU A 176 13.63 -10.80 4.91
N ILE A 177 13.21 -11.75 5.73
CA ILE A 177 12.03 -12.59 5.49
C ILE A 177 11.13 -12.40 6.71
N ASP A 178 9.93 -11.89 6.50
CA ASP A 178 9.00 -11.64 7.60
C ASP A 178 8.55 -12.95 8.25
N ALA A 179 8.20 -13.94 7.43
CA ALA A 179 7.99 -15.32 7.84
C ALA A 179 8.14 -16.28 6.66
N ALA A 180 8.49 -17.53 6.95
CA ALA A 180 8.38 -18.63 6.00
C ALA A 180 7.63 -19.79 6.62
N TYR A 181 6.75 -20.40 5.83
CA TYR A 181 5.97 -21.56 6.21
C TYR A 181 6.29 -22.71 5.27
N GLU A 182 6.80 -23.78 5.87
CA GLU A 182 7.11 -24.98 5.12
C GLU A 182 6.02 -26.03 5.34
N GLY A 183 5.46 -26.49 4.26
CA GLY A 183 4.48 -27.57 4.22
C GLY A 183 5.03 -28.82 3.55
N VAL A 184 4.17 -29.77 3.30
CA VAL A 184 4.54 -31.00 2.58
C VAL A 184 4.91 -30.68 1.14
N LYS A 185 4.18 -29.78 0.50
CA LYS A 185 4.28 -29.50 -0.93
C LYS A 185 5.32 -28.43 -1.28
N SER A 186 5.52 -27.43 -0.42
CA SER A 186 6.31 -26.24 -0.77
C SER A 186 6.85 -25.50 0.45
N LEU A 187 7.76 -24.56 0.21
CA LEU A 187 8.18 -23.51 1.14
C LEU A 187 7.58 -22.19 0.68
N ALA A 188 6.68 -21.60 1.45
CA ALA A 188 6.14 -20.27 1.20
C ALA A 188 6.98 -19.21 1.93
N LEU A 189 7.50 -18.22 1.18
CA LEU A 189 8.20 -17.06 1.73
C LEU A 189 7.23 -15.88 1.73
N MET A 190 7.00 -15.32 2.91
CA MET A 190 6.04 -14.25 3.12
C MET A 190 6.73 -12.90 3.24
N GLU A 191 6.26 -11.93 2.47
CA GLU A 191 6.45 -10.50 2.71
C GLU A 191 5.12 -9.93 3.17
N ALA A 192 5.09 -9.21 4.28
CA ALA A 192 3.87 -8.66 4.85
C ALA A 192 3.93 -7.15 4.93
N LYS A 193 2.81 -6.49 4.63
CA LYS A 193 2.65 -5.05 4.75
C LYS A 193 1.29 -4.69 5.34
N ARG A 194 1.24 -3.51 5.95
CA ARG A 194 0.01 -2.90 6.43
C ARG A 194 -0.41 -1.69 5.59
N ASP A 195 0.40 -1.32 4.62
CA ASP A 195 0.13 -0.20 3.73
C ASP A 195 -0.43 -0.69 2.39
N LEU A 196 -1.62 -0.19 2.02
CA LEU A 196 -2.24 -0.43 0.73
C LEU A 196 -1.66 0.54 -0.30
N THR A 197 -0.73 0.05 -1.10
CA THR A 197 -0.06 0.81 -2.15
C THR A 197 -0.42 0.27 -3.53
N ASP A 198 -0.08 1.03 -4.58
CA ASP A 198 -0.33 0.60 -5.96
C ASP A 198 0.73 -0.37 -6.47
N ASN A 199 1.91 -0.39 -5.85
CA ASN A 199 3.05 -1.18 -6.28
C ASN A 199 3.98 -1.54 -5.12
N PHE A 200 4.89 -2.46 -5.37
CA PHE A 200 5.92 -2.89 -4.43
C PHE A 200 7.27 -3.10 -5.13
N LEU A 201 8.35 -3.06 -4.38
CA LEU A 201 9.70 -3.35 -4.84
C LEU A 201 9.87 -4.86 -5.06
N ILE A 202 10.04 -5.31 -6.31
CA ILE A 202 10.18 -6.74 -6.68
C ILE A 202 11.27 -7.44 -5.85
N ARG A 203 12.33 -6.71 -5.47
CA ARG A 203 13.43 -7.22 -4.65
C ARG A 203 12.96 -7.89 -3.36
N GLN A 204 11.89 -7.42 -2.74
CA GLN A 204 11.37 -7.97 -1.50
C GLN A 204 10.94 -9.43 -1.64
N LEU A 205 10.48 -9.83 -2.82
CA LEU A 205 10.19 -11.22 -3.14
C LEU A 205 11.35 -11.92 -3.85
N TYR A 206 12.04 -11.22 -4.76
CA TYR A 206 13.03 -11.85 -5.63
C TYR A 206 14.29 -12.30 -4.91
N TYR A 207 14.88 -11.48 -4.03
CA TYR A 207 16.12 -11.86 -3.34
C TYR A 207 15.92 -13.03 -2.37
N PRO A 208 14.89 -13.03 -1.50
CA PRO A 208 14.56 -14.21 -0.70
C PRO A 208 14.29 -15.45 -1.56
N PHE A 209 13.51 -15.30 -2.63
CA PHE A 209 13.23 -16.39 -3.56
C PHE A 209 14.50 -16.99 -4.16
N ARG A 210 15.41 -16.18 -4.74
CA ARG A 210 16.67 -16.64 -5.31
C ARG A 210 17.52 -17.41 -4.30
N THR A 211 17.63 -16.86 -3.09
CA THR A 211 18.39 -17.47 -1.98
C THR A 211 17.84 -18.83 -1.59
N TRP A 212 16.54 -18.94 -1.43
CA TRP A 212 15.91 -20.19 -0.97
C TRP A 212 15.69 -21.18 -2.10
N HIS A 213 15.47 -20.73 -3.31
CA HIS A 213 15.42 -21.62 -4.48
C HIS A 213 16.72 -22.43 -4.67
N GLN A 214 17.88 -21.81 -4.40
CA GLN A 214 19.16 -22.51 -4.42
C GLN A 214 19.29 -23.55 -3.29
N LYS A 215 18.77 -23.22 -2.10
CA LYS A 215 18.82 -24.11 -0.91
C LYS A 215 17.82 -25.26 -0.97
N MET A 216 16.67 -25.05 -1.58
CA MET A 216 15.54 -25.96 -1.61
C MET A 216 15.43 -26.74 -2.93
N ALA A 217 16.52 -27.37 -3.37
CA ALA A 217 16.64 -28.01 -4.70
C ALA A 217 15.51 -29.00 -5.10
N LYS A 218 14.73 -29.52 -4.13
CA LYS A 218 13.68 -30.53 -4.37
C LYS A 218 12.26 -30.05 -4.00
N LYS A 219 12.10 -28.88 -3.43
CA LYS A 219 10.82 -28.36 -2.96
C LYS A 219 10.56 -26.98 -3.55
N PRO A 220 9.42 -26.75 -4.20
CA PRO A 220 9.08 -25.44 -4.76
C PRO A 220 9.10 -24.35 -3.69
N VAL A 221 9.67 -23.20 -4.03
CA VAL A 221 9.63 -21.99 -3.22
C VAL A 221 8.56 -21.05 -3.80
N ARG A 222 7.63 -20.63 -2.97
CA ARG A 222 6.47 -19.82 -3.34
C ARG A 222 6.57 -18.44 -2.70
N PRO A 223 6.89 -17.38 -3.45
CA PRO A 223 6.83 -16.00 -2.96
C PRO A 223 5.38 -15.57 -2.76
N VAL A 224 5.04 -15.08 -1.57
CA VAL A 224 3.70 -14.61 -1.22
C VAL A 224 3.78 -13.23 -0.60
N PHE A 225 2.97 -12.31 -1.11
CA PHE A 225 2.79 -11.00 -0.54
C PHE A 225 1.48 -10.96 0.25
N LEU A 226 1.53 -10.54 1.51
CA LEU A 226 0.37 -10.36 2.37
C LEU A 226 0.21 -8.89 2.70
N ILE A 227 -0.99 -8.33 2.47
CA ILE A 227 -1.36 -7.01 2.97
C ILE A 227 -2.50 -7.18 3.96
N TYR A 228 -2.40 -6.55 5.12
CA TYR A 228 -3.50 -6.50 6.07
C TYR A 228 -3.97 -5.06 6.29
N SER A 229 -5.20 -4.78 5.90
CA SER A 229 -5.84 -3.48 6.12
C SER A 229 -7.35 -3.61 6.25
N ASN A 230 -7.95 -2.80 7.09
CA ASN A 230 -9.40 -2.74 7.31
C ASN A 230 -10.02 -4.11 7.66
N SER A 231 -9.35 -4.92 8.48
CA SER A 231 -9.71 -6.30 8.84
C SER A 231 -9.69 -7.30 7.68
N ILE A 232 -9.16 -6.94 6.52
CA ILE A 232 -9.03 -7.81 5.35
C ILE A 232 -7.57 -8.21 5.16
N PHE A 233 -7.36 -9.51 4.96
CA PHE A 233 -6.09 -10.07 4.51
C PHE A 233 -6.15 -10.20 2.99
N TYR A 234 -5.24 -9.54 2.29
CA TYR A 234 -5.03 -9.65 0.85
C TYR A 234 -3.79 -10.50 0.63
N LEU A 235 -3.93 -11.65 0.00
CA LEU A 235 -2.82 -12.53 -0.32
C LEU A 235 -2.62 -12.62 -1.82
N TYR A 236 -1.37 -12.47 -2.24
CA TYR A 236 -0.92 -12.56 -3.62
C TYR A 236 0.22 -13.57 -3.69
N GLU A 237 0.06 -14.63 -4.46
CA GLU A 237 1.14 -15.55 -4.78
C GLU A 237 1.71 -15.21 -6.13
N TYR A 238 3.03 -15.06 -6.17
CA TYR A 238 3.77 -14.79 -7.38
C TYR A 238 4.69 -15.95 -7.74
N ARG A 239 5.11 -16.01 -9.00
CA ARG A 239 6.19 -16.86 -9.49
C ARG A 239 7.14 -16.07 -10.36
N PHE A 240 8.37 -16.49 -10.43
CA PHE A 240 9.35 -16.01 -11.39
C PHE A 240 9.50 -17.06 -12.49
N ASN A 241 9.05 -16.75 -13.71
CA ASN A 241 9.08 -17.68 -14.85
C ASN A 241 10.50 -17.93 -15.34
N ASP A 242 11.41 -16.99 -15.11
CA ASP A 242 12.83 -17.09 -15.39
C ASP A 242 13.62 -16.66 -14.15
N LEU A 243 14.45 -17.60 -13.63
CA LEU A 243 15.25 -17.36 -12.43
C LEU A 243 16.29 -16.24 -12.61
N GLN A 244 16.77 -16.05 -13.81
CA GLN A 244 17.79 -15.05 -14.11
C GLN A 244 17.20 -13.69 -14.47
N HIS A 245 15.89 -13.59 -14.66
CA HIS A 245 15.24 -12.37 -15.08
C HIS A 245 14.37 -11.77 -13.97
N TYR A 246 14.81 -10.64 -13.40
CA TYR A 246 14.20 -9.93 -12.28
C TYR A 246 12.73 -9.58 -12.52
N ASN A 247 12.38 -9.21 -13.74
CA ASN A 247 11.03 -8.80 -14.12
C ASN A 247 10.15 -9.93 -14.67
N SER A 248 10.56 -11.19 -14.53
CA SER A 248 9.75 -12.35 -14.92
C SER A 248 8.64 -12.70 -13.93
N LEU A 249 8.37 -11.81 -12.98
CA LEU A 249 7.34 -11.93 -11.96
C LEU A 249 5.95 -12.00 -12.61
N GLU A 250 5.15 -13.00 -12.21
CA GLU A 250 3.78 -13.19 -12.66
C GLU A 250 2.90 -13.58 -11.48
N LEU A 251 1.70 -13.01 -11.39
CA LEU A 251 0.70 -13.39 -10.41
C LEU A 251 0.16 -14.80 -10.70
N VAL A 252 0.24 -15.68 -9.72
CA VAL A 252 -0.31 -17.04 -9.79
C VAL A 252 -1.76 -17.05 -9.32
N LYS A 253 -2.01 -16.47 -8.15
CA LYS A 253 -3.34 -16.33 -7.58
C LYS A 253 -3.38 -15.23 -6.51
N HIS A 254 -4.59 -14.76 -6.26
CA HIS A 254 -4.88 -13.87 -5.14
C HIS A 254 -6.18 -14.30 -4.46
N LYS A 255 -6.29 -14.03 -3.17
CA LYS A 255 -7.53 -14.19 -2.38
C LYS A 255 -7.63 -13.13 -1.32
N ARG A 256 -8.86 -12.83 -0.89
CA ARG A 256 -9.15 -11.96 0.26
C ARG A 256 -9.80 -12.78 1.36
N TYR A 257 -9.40 -12.49 2.61
CA TYR A 257 -9.95 -13.15 3.79
C TYR A 257 -10.35 -12.15 4.86
N CYS A 258 -11.35 -12.50 5.66
CA CYS A 258 -11.72 -11.80 6.87
C CYS A 258 -12.00 -12.78 7.99
N LEU A 259 -11.75 -12.35 9.22
CA LEU A 259 -11.99 -13.15 10.44
C LEU A 259 -13.24 -12.69 11.20
N GLU A 260 -13.95 -11.71 10.68
CA GLU A 260 -15.21 -11.20 11.21
C GLU A 260 -16.31 -11.37 10.16
N ASP A 261 -17.58 -11.45 10.60
CA ASP A 261 -18.71 -11.44 9.67
C ASP A 261 -18.73 -10.13 8.86
N THR A 262 -18.56 -10.27 7.55
CA THR A 262 -18.52 -9.14 6.61
C THR A 262 -19.86 -8.83 5.97
N HIS A 263 -20.89 -9.68 6.19
CA HIS A 263 -22.16 -9.54 5.48
C HIS A 263 -22.88 -8.24 5.83
N ILE A 264 -23.05 -7.38 4.83
CA ILE A 264 -23.82 -6.14 4.90
C ILE A 264 -24.99 -6.25 3.93
N SER A 265 -26.21 -6.23 4.46
CA SER A 265 -27.40 -6.35 3.62
C SER A 265 -27.85 -5.00 3.07
N VAL A 266 -28.65 -5.07 2.00
CA VAL A 266 -29.32 -3.89 1.43
C VAL A 266 -30.20 -3.21 2.48
N GLU A 267 -30.87 -3.99 3.37
CA GLU A 267 -31.69 -3.49 4.46
C GLU A 267 -30.90 -2.69 5.48
N ASP A 268 -29.65 -3.07 5.76
CA ASP A 268 -28.77 -2.32 6.66
C ASP A 268 -28.50 -0.91 6.11
N VAL A 269 -28.22 -0.80 4.81
CA VAL A 269 -28.03 0.50 4.17
C VAL A 269 -29.34 1.28 4.05
N GLN A 270 -30.47 0.64 3.82
CA GLN A 270 -31.78 1.31 3.82
C GLN A 270 -32.12 1.92 5.20
N LYS A 271 -31.72 1.27 6.31
CA LYS A 271 -31.87 1.84 7.65
C LYS A 271 -31.04 3.12 7.83
N ILE A 272 -29.85 3.17 7.24
CA ILE A 272 -29.01 4.38 7.21
C ILE A 272 -29.73 5.48 6.42
N LEU A 273 -30.16 5.19 5.21
CA LEU A 273 -30.80 6.17 4.32
C LEU A 273 -32.05 6.82 4.95
N LYS A 274 -32.86 6.04 5.68
CA LYS A 274 -34.05 6.57 6.39
C LYS A 274 -33.73 7.60 7.47
N LYS A 275 -32.53 7.57 8.04
CA LYS A 275 -32.07 8.46 9.11
C LYS A 275 -31.03 9.48 8.66
N LEU A 276 -30.66 9.41 7.39
CA LEU A 276 -29.56 10.20 6.84
C LEU A 276 -29.84 11.71 6.94
N ARG A 277 -28.82 12.44 7.38
CA ARG A 277 -28.82 13.89 7.37
C ARG A 277 -27.68 14.39 6.50
N PHE A 278 -27.96 15.35 5.64
CA PHE A 278 -26.92 15.91 4.77
C PHE A 278 -26.03 16.89 5.53
N ASN A 279 -24.74 16.68 5.34
CA ASN A 279 -23.72 17.62 5.79
C ASN A 279 -23.61 18.80 4.82
N LYS A 280 -23.19 19.94 5.35
CA LYS A 280 -22.73 21.04 4.49
C LYS A 280 -21.37 20.66 3.90
N GLU A 281 -21.12 21.09 2.67
CA GLU A 281 -19.80 20.91 2.05
C GLU A 281 -18.72 21.58 2.91
N PRO A 282 -17.66 20.85 3.29
CA PRO A 282 -16.61 21.42 4.12
C PRO A 282 -15.73 22.38 3.32
N LYS A 283 -15.08 23.32 3.99
CA LYS A 283 -14.08 24.21 3.38
C LYS A 283 -12.75 23.47 3.13
N ILE A 284 -12.84 22.28 2.57
CA ILE A 284 -11.74 21.39 2.21
C ILE A 284 -11.90 21.02 0.75
N GLN A 285 -10.79 20.80 0.06
CA GLN A 285 -10.85 20.43 -1.36
C GLN A 285 -11.67 19.15 -1.56
N PHE A 286 -12.60 19.18 -2.53
CA PHE A 286 -13.41 18.00 -2.87
C PHE A 286 -12.50 16.82 -3.27
N PRO A 287 -12.78 15.58 -2.82
CA PRO A 287 -11.87 14.44 -2.94
C PRO A 287 -11.39 14.14 -4.37
N GLN A 288 -10.13 13.75 -4.48
CA GLN A 288 -9.51 13.22 -5.70
C GLN A 288 -8.72 11.93 -5.37
N ALA A 289 -9.35 10.99 -4.70
CA ALA A 289 -8.80 9.74 -4.21
C ALA A 289 -9.69 8.60 -4.66
N ASN A 290 -9.32 7.88 -5.71
CA ASN A 290 -10.20 6.90 -6.35
C ASN A 290 -10.31 5.59 -5.55
N SER A 291 -9.32 5.20 -4.74
CA SER A 291 -9.44 4.04 -3.87
C SER A 291 -9.92 4.46 -2.49
N PHE A 292 -11.13 4.03 -2.12
CA PHE A 292 -11.65 4.32 -0.78
C PHE A 292 -11.00 3.44 0.29
N GLU A 293 -10.59 2.23 -0.07
CA GLU A 293 -9.80 1.34 0.79
C GLU A 293 -8.52 2.03 1.28
N ARG A 294 -7.85 2.79 0.42
CA ARG A 294 -6.66 3.56 0.80
C ARG A 294 -6.99 4.75 1.72
N VAL A 295 -8.18 5.35 1.60
CA VAL A 295 -8.64 6.35 2.58
C VAL A 295 -8.80 5.72 3.97
N ILE A 296 -9.37 4.51 4.05
CA ILE A 296 -9.50 3.77 5.31
C ILE A 296 -8.11 3.39 5.83
N ASN A 297 -7.26 2.86 4.97
CA ASN A 297 -5.91 2.43 5.35
C ASN A 297 -5.09 3.57 5.94
N ILE A 298 -5.12 4.77 5.34
CA ILE A 298 -4.41 5.93 5.90
C ILE A 298 -4.91 6.31 7.29
N CYS A 299 -6.22 6.22 7.52
CA CYS A 299 -6.80 6.44 8.85
C CYS A 299 -6.35 5.34 9.85
N GLU A 300 -6.28 4.10 9.40
CA GLU A 300 -5.81 2.96 10.20
C GLU A 300 -4.34 3.14 10.62
N LEU A 301 -3.48 3.54 9.69
CA LEU A 301 -2.07 3.83 9.97
C LEU A 301 -1.90 5.00 10.95
N LEU A 302 -2.71 6.05 10.82
CA LEU A 302 -2.73 7.15 11.79
C LEU A 302 -3.20 6.67 13.18
N TYR A 303 -4.19 5.78 13.24
CA TYR A 303 -4.67 5.21 14.50
C TYR A 303 -3.59 4.42 15.22
N ILE A 304 -2.89 3.55 14.51
CA ILE A 304 -1.80 2.75 15.06
C ILE A 304 -0.67 3.65 15.59
N ASN A 305 -0.28 4.65 14.81
CA ASN A 305 0.75 5.60 15.22
C ASN A 305 0.37 6.41 16.47
N ASP A 306 -0.92 6.72 16.66
CA ASP A 306 -1.40 7.44 17.86
C ASP A 306 -1.44 6.54 19.10
N VAL A 307 -1.80 5.26 18.96
CA VAL A 307 -1.88 4.27 20.05
C VAL A 307 -0.48 3.80 20.48
N GLU A 308 0.44 3.67 19.52
CA GLU A 308 1.79 3.15 19.75
C GLU A 308 2.86 4.23 20.06
N LYS A 309 2.46 5.44 20.41
CA LYS A 309 3.39 6.56 20.74
C LYS A 309 4.53 6.22 21.72
N ASN A 310 4.39 5.13 22.47
CA ASN A 310 5.41 4.62 23.40
C ASN A 310 6.35 3.56 22.80
N PHE A 311 6.13 3.10 21.55
CA PHE A 311 6.88 2.01 20.92
C PHE A 311 7.40 2.29 19.51
N ILE A 312 7.34 3.53 19.03
CA ILE A 312 7.75 3.84 17.65
C ILE A 312 9.27 3.74 17.54
N THR A 313 9.72 2.58 17.08
CA THR A 313 10.94 2.46 16.31
C THR A 313 10.78 3.20 14.98
N GLU A 314 11.88 3.73 14.45
CA GLU A 314 11.96 4.59 13.25
C GLU A 314 11.40 3.98 11.93
N GLU A 315 10.70 2.85 11.98
CA GLU A 315 10.32 2.03 10.83
C GLU A 315 9.12 2.54 10.02
N TYR A 316 8.18 3.24 10.63
CA TYR A 316 7.00 3.76 9.93
C TYR A 316 7.20 5.22 9.50
N SER A 317 7.98 5.44 8.46
CA SER A 317 8.01 6.73 7.77
C SER A 317 6.97 6.73 6.66
N PHE A 318 5.78 7.21 6.99
CA PHE A 318 4.71 7.48 6.05
C PHE A 318 5.11 8.55 5.02
N ASP A 319 5.16 8.23 3.72
CA ASP A 319 5.43 9.25 2.71
C ASP A 319 4.16 10.06 2.42
N VAL A 320 4.19 11.31 2.89
CA VAL A 320 3.08 12.27 2.77
C VAL A 320 2.76 12.64 1.32
N ARG A 321 3.64 12.42 0.35
CA ARG A 321 3.42 12.86 -1.04
C ARG A 321 2.33 12.08 -1.75
N GLN A 322 2.29 10.75 -1.60
CA GLN A 322 1.19 9.92 -2.10
C GLN A 322 -0.07 10.10 -1.29
N SER A 323 0.12 10.32 0.00
CA SER A 323 -0.92 10.41 1.00
C SER A 323 -1.72 11.70 0.94
N SER A 324 -1.22 12.77 0.30
CA SER A 324 -1.88 14.08 0.35
C SER A 324 -3.33 14.03 -0.15
N TYR A 325 -3.58 13.34 -1.26
CA TYR A 325 -4.94 13.22 -1.81
C TYR A 325 -5.85 12.35 -0.93
N TYR A 326 -5.31 11.29 -0.33
CA TYR A 326 -6.04 10.40 0.57
C TYR A 326 -6.25 11.04 1.93
N LEU A 327 -5.26 11.78 2.45
CA LEU A 327 -5.40 12.59 3.66
C LEU A 327 -6.44 13.70 3.49
N ASP A 328 -6.43 14.41 2.36
CA ASP A 328 -7.44 15.43 2.08
C ASP A 328 -8.84 14.81 1.91
N ALA A 329 -8.94 13.61 1.35
CA ALA A 329 -10.19 12.86 1.27
C ALA A 329 -10.69 12.44 2.67
N ALA A 330 -9.81 11.95 3.54
CA ALA A 330 -10.15 11.64 4.94
C ALA A 330 -10.55 12.90 5.72
N ARG A 331 -9.89 14.03 5.47
CA ARG A 331 -10.24 15.33 6.06
C ARG A 331 -11.62 15.82 5.57
N TYR A 332 -11.90 15.66 4.28
CA TYR A 332 -13.21 16.00 3.72
C TYR A 332 -14.34 15.24 4.41
N LEU A 333 -14.13 13.98 4.74
CA LEU A 333 -15.08 13.15 5.50
C LEU A 333 -15.10 13.45 7.00
N GLY A 334 -14.24 14.34 7.49
CA GLY A 334 -14.13 14.65 8.92
C GLY A 334 -13.47 13.56 9.75
N LEU A 335 -12.72 12.63 9.14
CA LEU A 335 -12.02 11.54 9.83
C LEU A 335 -10.64 11.98 10.33
N VAL A 336 -10.02 12.93 9.65
CA VAL A 336 -8.67 13.45 9.92
C VAL A 336 -8.73 14.96 10.03
N GLU A 337 -7.95 15.50 10.94
CA GLU A 337 -7.68 16.93 11.07
C GLU A 337 -6.21 17.24 10.77
N LYS A 338 -5.97 18.48 10.31
CA LYS A 338 -4.64 18.99 9.97
C LYS A 338 -4.28 20.11 10.93
N SER A 339 -3.09 20.02 11.49
CA SER A 339 -2.46 21.04 12.33
C SER A 339 -1.04 21.32 11.85
N LEU A 340 -0.37 22.28 12.45
CA LEU A 340 1.07 22.45 12.28
C LEU A 340 1.80 21.93 13.52
N ASP A 341 2.97 21.35 13.34
CA ASP A 341 3.87 21.00 14.43
C ASP A 341 4.66 22.24 14.91
N LEU A 342 5.54 22.04 15.90
CA LEU A 342 6.36 23.12 16.49
C LEU A 342 7.32 23.75 15.47
N ASP A 343 7.66 23.06 14.42
CA ASP A 343 8.55 23.50 13.34
C ASP A 343 7.79 24.08 12.14
N GLY A 344 6.45 24.19 12.23
CA GLY A 344 5.58 24.73 11.18
C GLY A 344 5.28 23.76 10.03
N HIS A 345 5.53 22.46 10.21
CA HIS A 345 5.19 21.44 9.23
C HIS A 345 3.76 20.91 9.41
N ASP A 346 3.17 20.45 8.32
CA ASP A 346 1.85 19.83 8.31
C ASP A 346 1.83 18.56 9.17
N CYS A 347 0.92 18.49 10.12
CA CYS A 347 0.67 17.36 10.99
C CYS A 347 -0.77 16.88 10.86
N TYR A 348 -0.97 15.56 10.75
CA TYR A 348 -2.28 14.96 10.57
C TYR A 348 -2.58 14.02 11.75
N THR A 349 -3.79 14.15 12.31
CA THR A 349 -4.27 13.31 13.41
C THR A 349 -5.72 12.91 13.17
N LEU A 350 -6.14 11.79 13.77
CA LEU A 350 -7.53 11.37 13.69
C LEU A 350 -8.42 12.26 14.55
N THR A 351 -9.58 12.63 14.01
CA THR A 351 -10.67 13.22 14.80
C THR A 351 -11.28 12.19 15.75
N GLN A 352 -12.17 12.62 16.64
CA GLN A 352 -12.95 11.71 17.49
C GLN A 352 -13.71 10.68 16.65
N LEU A 353 -14.33 11.09 15.52
CA LEU A 353 -15.01 10.20 14.59
C LEU A 353 -14.01 9.20 13.98
N GLY A 354 -12.87 9.67 13.48
CA GLY A 354 -11.83 8.80 12.91
C GLY A 354 -11.33 7.75 13.89
N LYS A 355 -11.09 8.14 15.16
CA LYS A 355 -10.66 7.21 16.22
C LYS A 355 -11.74 6.17 16.55
N SER A 356 -13.01 6.57 16.60
CA SER A 356 -14.11 5.66 16.93
C SER A 356 -14.30 4.54 15.90
N LEU A 357 -13.92 4.74 14.62
CA LEU A 357 -14.04 3.71 13.58
C LEU A 357 -13.24 2.45 13.91
N PHE A 358 -12.06 2.60 14.51
CA PHE A 358 -11.17 1.47 14.77
C PHE A 358 -11.45 0.74 16.09
N SER A 359 -12.43 1.21 16.86
CA SER A 359 -13.01 0.46 17.99
C SER A 359 -14.29 -0.30 17.62
N MET A 360 -14.77 -0.17 16.38
CA MET A 360 -15.96 -0.85 15.86
C MET A 360 -15.60 -2.18 15.22
N SER A 361 -16.54 -3.17 15.25
CA SER A 361 -16.45 -4.36 14.41
C SER A 361 -16.40 -3.99 12.93
N TYR A 362 -15.92 -4.91 12.06
CA TYR A 362 -15.87 -4.68 10.62
C TYR A 362 -17.20 -4.13 10.09
N LYS A 363 -18.31 -4.86 10.31
CA LYS A 363 -19.65 -4.47 9.84
C LYS A 363 -20.05 -3.07 10.30
N GLN A 364 -19.89 -2.77 11.60
CA GLN A 364 -20.23 -1.46 12.15
C GLN A 364 -19.40 -0.34 11.52
N ARG A 365 -18.11 -0.57 11.32
CA ARG A 365 -17.19 0.39 10.70
C ARG A 365 -17.58 0.67 9.24
N GLN A 366 -17.85 -0.38 8.44
CA GLN A 366 -18.28 -0.18 7.06
C GLN A 366 -19.60 0.58 6.97
N LEU A 367 -20.59 0.23 7.77
CA LEU A 367 -21.88 0.95 7.81
C LEU A 367 -21.71 2.41 8.21
N LYS A 368 -20.81 2.71 9.16
CA LYS A 368 -20.50 4.09 9.55
C LYS A 368 -19.80 4.87 8.44
N LEU A 369 -18.90 4.24 7.71
CA LEU A 369 -18.24 4.83 6.54
C LEU A 369 -19.23 5.08 5.39
N ILE A 370 -20.14 4.15 5.12
CA ILE A 370 -21.23 4.31 4.15
C ILE A 370 -22.11 5.52 4.54
N GLU A 371 -22.53 5.60 5.80
CA GLU A 371 -23.30 6.75 6.31
C GLU A 371 -22.52 8.06 6.08
N THR A 372 -21.25 8.07 6.42
CA THR A 372 -20.39 9.27 6.30
C THR A 372 -20.26 9.72 4.85
N ILE A 373 -20.05 8.81 3.89
CA ILE A 373 -19.98 9.16 2.46
C ILE A 373 -21.33 9.68 1.96
N LEU A 374 -22.43 8.94 2.25
CA LEU A 374 -23.75 9.29 1.76
C LEU A 374 -24.36 10.54 2.42
N SER A 375 -23.78 11.02 3.52
CA SER A 375 -24.14 12.29 4.11
C SER A 375 -23.78 13.51 3.25
N TYR A 376 -22.96 13.33 2.20
CA TYR A 376 -22.67 14.37 1.22
C TYR A 376 -23.51 14.17 -0.05
N LYS A 377 -24.21 15.24 -0.43
CA LYS A 377 -25.29 15.18 -1.43
C LYS A 377 -24.86 14.64 -2.80
N SER A 378 -23.63 14.93 -3.25
CA SER A 378 -23.11 14.43 -4.53
C SER A 378 -22.99 12.89 -4.58
N PHE A 379 -22.51 12.28 -3.50
CA PHE A 379 -22.40 10.83 -3.37
C PHE A 379 -23.78 10.18 -3.19
N TYR A 380 -24.65 10.77 -2.39
CA TYR A 380 -26.01 10.32 -2.22
C TYR A 380 -26.79 10.26 -3.53
N LEU A 381 -26.79 11.37 -4.33
CA LEU A 381 -27.48 11.41 -5.61
C LEU A 381 -26.95 10.37 -6.59
N THR A 382 -25.64 10.14 -6.60
CA THR A 382 -25.02 9.10 -7.44
C THR A 382 -25.46 7.71 -7.01
N TYR A 383 -25.49 7.43 -5.70
CA TYR A 383 -25.93 6.15 -5.15
C TYR A 383 -27.43 5.91 -5.41
N GLU A 384 -28.28 6.92 -5.22
CA GLU A 384 -29.72 6.84 -5.52
C GLU A 384 -30.00 6.58 -7.01
N ALA A 385 -29.25 7.24 -7.90
CA ALA A 385 -29.38 6.99 -9.33
C ALA A 385 -29.01 5.53 -9.70
N TYR A 386 -27.92 5.01 -9.11
CA TYR A 386 -27.58 3.60 -9.25
C TYR A 386 -28.68 2.68 -8.72
N ARG A 387 -29.20 2.93 -7.50
CA ARG A 387 -30.24 2.11 -6.88
C ARG A 387 -31.52 2.04 -7.71
N ASN A 388 -31.87 3.15 -8.38
CA ASN A 388 -33.10 3.22 -9.18
C ASN A 388 -32.94 2.54 -10.55
N ASN A 389 -31.75 2.56 -11.13
CA ASN A 389 -31.51 2.09 -12.50
C ASN A 389 -30.71 0.78 -12.56
N ASN A 390 -30.14 0.35 -11.42
CA ASN A 390 -29.18 -0.76 -11.31
C ASN A 390 -27.95 -0.62 -12.25
N GLU A 391 -27.64 0.63 -12.61
CA GLU A 391 -26.51 0.99 -13.47
C GLU A 391 -25.83 2.26 -12.96
N MET A 392 -24.49 2.29 -13.02
CA MET A 392 -23.74 3.47 -12.60
C MET A 392 -24.01 4.65 -13.53
N PRO A 393 -24.38 5.82 -12.99
CA PRO A 393 -24.55 7.03 -13.79
C PRO A 393 -23.27 7.36 -14.59
N SER A 394 -23.47 7.92 -15.76
CA SER A 394 -22.38 8.45 -16.59
C SER A 394 -21.59 9.54 -15.87
N LYS A 395 -20.34 9.77 -16.30
CA LYS A 395 -19.52 10.85 -15.74
C LYS A 395 -20.20 12.23 -15.87
N ALA A 396 -20.98 12.45 -16.94
CA ALA A 396 -21.69 13.72 -17.16
C ALA A 396 -22.81 13.91 -16.13
N GLU A 397 -23.58 12.85 -15.83
CA GLU A 397 -24.61 12.90 -14.79
C GLU A 397 -23.99 13.12 -13.41
N ILE A 398 -22.89 12.43 -13.07
CA ILE A 398 -22.19 12.61 -11.79
C ILE A 398 -21.70 14.06 -11.67
N VAL A 399 -21.16 14.67 -12.74
CA VAL A 399 -20.80 16.09 -12.77
C VAL A 399 -22.01 16.98 -12.47
N SER A 400 -23.21 16.65 -13.02
CA SER A 400 -24.43 17.39 -12.71
C SER A 400 -24.80 17.28 -11.22
N TYR A 401 -24.64 16.11 -10.60
CA TYR A 401 -24.87 15.89 -9.15
C TYR A 401 -23.89 16.66 -8.28
N ILE A 402 -22.60 16.73 -8.67
CA ILE A 402 -21.60 17.56 -7.98
C ILE A 402 -22.01 19.02 -8.00
N ARG A 403 -22.47 19.55 -9.13
CA ARG A 403 -22.97 20.92 -9.26
C ARG A 403 -24.25 21.15 -8.43
N GLN A 404 -25.19 20.22 -8.49
CA GLN A 404 -26.44 20.26 -7.72
C GLN A 404 -26.18 20.24 -6.19
N ALA A 405 -25.10 19.58 -5.76
CA ALA A 405 -24.67 19.58 -4.36
C ALA A 405 -24.05 20.93 -3.92
N GLY A 406 -23.78 21.84 -4.85
CA GLY A 406 -23.17 23.15 -4.55
C GLY A 406 -21.68 23.05 -4.22
N VAL A 407 -20.99 22.05 -4.73
CA VAL A 407 -19.55 21.87 -4.51
C VAL A 407 -18.76 23.01 -5.20
N VAL A 408 -17.90 23.67 -4.44
CA VAL A 408 -17.06 24.78 -4.91
C VAL A 408 -15.60 24.57 -4.51
N ASP A 409 -14.69 25.21 -5.22
CA ASP A 409 -13.29 25.27 -4.83
C ASP A 409 -13.15 26.10 -3.54
N PRO A 410 -12.66 25.53 -2.43
CA PRO A 410 -12.56 26.24 -1.16
C PRO A 410 -11.60 27.43 -1.18
N LYS A 411 -10.70 27.53 -2.18
CA LYS A 411 -9.77 28.65 -2.35
C LYS A 411 -10.41 29.86 -3.02
N THR A 412 -11.28 29.60 -3.99
CA THR A 412 -11.89 30.65 -4.82
C THR A 412 -13.35 30.92 -4.47
N GLY A 413 -14.03 29.97 -3.83
CA GLY A 413 -15.48 29.98 -3.60
C GLY A 413 -16.31 29.78 -4.88
N LEU A 414 -15.67 29.49 -6.02
CA LEU A 414 -16.33 29.32 -7.32
C LEU A 414 -16.48 27.83 -7.67
N PRO A 415 -17.43 27.45 -8.52
CA PRO A 415 -17.53 26.10 -9.05
C PRO A 415 -16.23 25.65 -9.74
N TYR A 416 -15.87 24.40 -9.58
CA TYR A 416 -14.72 23.84 -10.28
C TYR A 416 -14.92 23.87 -11.81
N SER A 417 -13.80 23.97 -12.56
CA SER A 417 -13.79 23.83 -14.02
C SER A 417 -14.32 22.46 -14.46
N ASP A 418 -14.78 22.36 -15.70
CA ASP A 418 -15.30 21.09 -16.26
C ASP A 418 -14.27 19.96 -16.23
N SER A 419 -13.01 20.26 -16.53
CA SER A 419 -11.93 19.26 -16.47
C SER A 419 -11.68 18.77 -15.05
N THR A 420 -11.78 19.65 -14.06
CA THR A 420 -11.67 19.30 -12.64
C THR A 420 -12.88 18.49 -12.19
N ASN A 421 -14.10 18.90 -12.53
CA ASN A 421 -15.31 18.14 -12.21
C ASN A 421 -15.31 16.73 -12.80
N LYS A 422 -14.81 16.54 -14.04
CA LYS A 422 -14.66 15.21 -14.65
C LYS A 422 -13.71 14.30 -13.87
N ARG A 423 -12.62 14.84 -13.31
CA ARG A 423 -11.71 14.08 -12.43
C ARG A 423 -12.38 13.73 -11.10
N ARG A 424 -13.11 14.70 -10.49
CA ARG A 424 -13.86 14.49 -9.24
C ARG A 424 -14.98 13.46 -9.41
N ALA A 425 -15.67 13.46 -10.56
CA ALA A 425 -16.68 12.46 -10.89
C ALA A 425 -16.12 11.03 -10.87
N SER A 426 -14.85 10.82 -11.24
CA SER A 426 -14.20 9.52 -11.12
C SER A 426 -14.08 9.06 -9.66
N THR A 427 -13.76 9.96 -8.73
CA THR A 427 -13.72 9.65 -7.28
C THR A 427 -15.12 9.34 -6.74
N VAL A 428 -16.14 10.14 -7.10
CA VAL A 428 -17.52 9.87 -6.69
C VAL A 428 -17.98 8.50 -7.17
N SER A 429 -17.75 8.18 -8.46
CA SER A 429 -18.06 6.87 -9.03
C SER A 429 -17.34 5.74 -8.28
N ALA A 430 -16.05 5.91 -8.00
CA ALA A 430 -15.26 4.88 -7.33
C ALA A 430 -15.74 4.61 -5.89
N TRP A 431 -16.08 5.66 -5.12
CA TRP A 431 -16.57 5.49 -3.74
C TRP A 431 -17.98 4.89 -3.70
N VAL A 432 -18.84 5.25 -4.66
CA VAL A 432 -20.17 4.61 -4.76
C VAL A 432 -20.04 3.15 -5.17
N ARG A 433 -19.11 2.80 -6.09
CA ARG A 433 -18.79 1.38 -6.39
C ARG A 433 -18.28 0.63 -5.17
N TRP A 434 -17.45 1.26 -4.34
CA TRP A 434 -17.00 0.68 -3.10
C TRP A 434 -18.19 0.35 -2.18
N ILE A 435 -19.19 1.25 -2.03
CA ILE A 435 -20.41 0.98 -1.28
C ILE A 435 -21.16 -0.23 -1.84
N ILE A 436 -21.35 -0.27 -3.16
CA ILE A 436 -22.05 -1.35 -3.85
C ILE A 436 -21.36 -2.70 -3.64
N ASN A 437 -20.05 -2.74 -3.81
CA ASN A 437 -19.25 -3.94 -3.62
C ASN A 437 -19.26 -4.41 -2.16
N THR A 438 -19.29 -3.48 -1.19
CA THR A 438 -19.37 -3.79 0.24
C THR A 438 -20.73 -4.40 0.62
N ILE A 439 -21.82 -4.09 -0.10
CA ILE A 439 -23.15 -4.67 0.12
C ILE A 439 -23.26 -6.06 -0.54
N ASN A 440 -22.55 -6.30 -1.64
CA ASN A 440 -22.64 -7.54 -2.42
C ASN A 440 -21.64 -8.63 -1.99
N ASN A 441 -20.74 -8.31 -1.08
CA ASN A 441 -19.79 -9.26 -0.46
C ASN A 441 -20.41 -9.77 0.89
#